data_052a4b6da8f4b291c88dccb378922046
#
_entry.id   052a4b6da8f4b291c88dccb378922046
#
_cell.length_a   1.000
_cell.length_b   1.000
_cell.length_c   1.000
_cell.angle_alpha   90.00
_cell.angle_beta   90.00
_cell.angle_gamma   90.00
#
_symmetry.space_group_name_H-M   'P 1'
#
loop_
_entity.id
_entity.type
_entity.pdbx_description
1 polymer ?
#
loop_
_entity_poly.entity_id
_entity_poly.type
_entity_poly.pdbx_seq_one_letter_code
_entity_poly.pdbx_strand_id
1 'polypeptide(L)'
;MKGQKVKSKALIACFVLAAGFCAAAAAEYRPEAWNLQAREKFAEQRYGVFIVWGLYAYYAQGECYMWHGKIDRDAYERIVDGFYPSKFNAREWVRIVRRSGAKYITVTARHCDGFALWPSKADGYNIAATPFKRDVIGELAEACKAEGIQLNLYYSLMDWHRRDYPLGRTCKWLKAYAKGQKPDYASYKRYMLGQITELLDNYHPGNIWFDCEWDQYDRDRGGTFDWGFDEIFDLIHSRQVLVANNNHRAPRPKEDIQLFERDLPGVGTMFSKNQPLLDDRPSEQCDVIQYDVWGYKIGQNRFRPPEECIALIARAASKGSNHAASGSRCAGNGEWGAGNGGSGRLP
;
A
#
# COMPACT_ATOMS: atom_id res chain seq x y z
N MET A 1 90.71 -25.52 24.23
CA MET A 1 90.20 -26.56 23.37
C MET A 1 88.65 -26.44 23.37
N LYS A 2 88.08 -26.46 22.25
CA LYS A 2 86.83 -25.81 21.91
C LYS A 2 85.57 -26.60 22.40
N GLY A 3 84.71 -25.92 23.18
CA GLY A 3 83.44 -26.43 23.62
C GLY A 3 82.31 -26.20 22.56
N GLN A 4 81.62 -27.27 22.24
CA GLN A 4 80.45 -27.23 21.33
C GLN A 4 79.14 -26.94 22.09
N LYS A 5 78.49 -25.86 21.73
CA LYS A 5 77.14 -25.50 22.26
C LYS A 5 76.07 -26.28 21.49
N VAL A 6 75.34 -27.09 22.20
CA VAL A 6 74.12 -27.70 21.71
C VAL A 6 72.99 -26.70 21.76
N LYS A 7 72.39 -26.37 20.60
CA LYS A 7 71.22 -25.54 20.52
C LYS A 7 69.96 -26.43 20.59
N SER A 8 69.21 -26.30 21.67
CA SER A 8 67.88 -26.86 21.84
C SER A 8 66.94 -26.11 20.99
N LYS A 9 66.24 -26.79 20.02
CA LYS A 9 65.15 -26.27 19.26
C LYS A 9 63.85 -26.61 20.00
N ALA A 10 63.24 -25.61 20.60
CA ALA A 10 61.89 -25.71 21.12
C ALA A 10 60.89 -25.73 19.92
N LEU A 11 60.11 -26.80 19.76
CA LEU A 11 59.00 -26.90 18.84
C LEU A 11 57.81 -26.20 19.48
N ILE A 12 57.40 -25.03 18.94
CA ILE A 12 56.14 -24.40 19.29
C ILE A 12 55.09 -25.01 18.40
N ALA A 13 54.21 -25.83 18.96
CA ALA A 13 53.03 -26.34 18.30
C ALA A 13 51.93 -25.26 18.35
N CYS A 14 51.66 -24.58 17.22
CA CYS A 14 50.52 -23.72 17.06
C CYS A 14 49.24 -24.59 16.87
N PHE A 15 48.44 -24.67 17.91
CA PHE A 15 47.06 -25.13 17.77
C PHE A 15 46.22 -24.00 17.12
N VAL A 16 45.92 -24.13 15.84
CA VAL A 16 44.92 -23.31 15.18
C VAL A 16 43.56 -23.88 15.53
N LEU A 17 42.85 -23.29 16.48
CA LEU A 17 41.46 -23.52 16.70
C LEU A 17 40.69 -22.90 15.52
N ALA A 18 40.28 -23.73 14.56
CA ALA A 18 39.29 -23.36 13.54
C ALA A 18 37.94 -23.28 14.23
N ALA A 19 37.57 -22.09 14.71
CA ALA A 19 36.20 -21.78 15.08
C ALA A 19 35.39 -21.75 13.79
N GLY A 20 34.73 -22.87 13.47
CA GLY A 20 33.76 -22.95 12.40
C GLY A 20 32.57 -22.03 12.76
N PHE A 21 32.53 -20.83 12.18
CA PHE A 21 31.31 -20.04 12.08
C PHE A 21 30.40 -20.80 11.10
N CYS A 22 29.52 -21.68 11.62
CA CYS A 22 28.32 -22.07 10.91
C CYS A 22 27.44 -20.81 10.84
N ALA A 23 27.61 -19.99 9.80
CA ALA A 23 26.57 -19.07 9.37
C ALA A 23 25.39 -19.96 9.00
N ALA A 24 24.40 -20.07 9.86
CA ALA A 24 23.12 -20.66 9.51
C ALA A 24 22.62 -19.84 8.31
N ALA A 25 22.70 -20.42 7.11
CA ALA A 25 22.05 -19.83 5.94
C ALA A 25 20.59 -19.66 6.34
N ALA A 26 20.10 -18.41 6.36
CA ALA A 26 18.68 -18.16 6.59
C ALA A 26 17.90 -19.04 5.60
N ALA A 27 17.03 -19.90 6.11
CA ALA A 27 16.26 -20.80 5.27
C ALA A 27 15.52 -19.97 4.23
N GLU A 28 15.71 -20.32 2.96
CA GLU A 28 15.01 -19.65 1.87
C GLU A 28 13.50 -19.74 2.11
N TYR A 29 12.80 -18.60 2.08
CA TYR A 29 11.35 -18.58 2.26
C TYR A 29 10.67 -19.42 1.19
N ARG A 30 9.82 -20.34 1.63
CA ARG A 30 8.99 -21.15 0.74
C ARG A 30 7.52 -20.89 1.07
N PRO A 31 6.72 -20.44 0.09
CA PRO A 31 5.29 -20.24 0.30
C PRO A 31 4.59 -21.52 0.75
N GLU A 32 3.69 -21.42 1.69
CA GLU A 32 2.82 -22.52 2.10
C GLU A 32 1.76 -22.84 1.04
N ALA A 33 1.12 -24.00 1.11
CA ALA A 33 0.14 -24.45 0.14
C ALA A 33 -1.04 -23.48 -0.02
N TRP A 34 -1.56 -22.91 1.09
CA TRP A 34 -2.61 -21.91 1.05
C TRP A 34 -2.18 -20.64 0.29
N ASN A 35 -0.93 -20.23 0.46
CA ASN A 35 -0.38 -19.04 -0.16
C ASN A 35 -0.27 -19.22 -1.69
N LEU A 36 0.25 -20.37 -2.13
CA LEU A 36 0.31 -20.70 -3.54
C LEU A 36 -1.08 -20.74 -4.19
N GLN A 37 -2.07 -21.35 -3.52
CA GLN A 37 -3.46 -21.37 -3.98
C GLN A 37 -4.08 -19.97 -4.05
N ALA A 38 -3.82 -19.12 -3.03
CA ALA A 38 -4.31 -17.75 -3.00
C ALA A 38 -3.68 -16.88 -4.11
N ARG A 39 -2.37 -17.06 -4.39
CA ARG A 39 -1.66 -16.41 -5.52
C ARG A 39 -2.26 -16.81 -6.87
N GLU A 40 -2.52 -18.11 -7.08
CA GLU A 40 -3.15 -18.61 -8.30
C GLU A 40 -4.54 -18.00 -8.48
N LYS A 41 -5.38 -18.07 -7.45
CA LYS A 41 -6.72 -17.44 -7.44
C LYS A 41 -6.66 -15.95 -7.76
N PHE A 42 -5.70 -15.21 -7.20
CA PHE A 42 -5.51 -13.80 -7.51
C PHE A 42 -5.12 -13.59 -8.98
N ALA A 43 -4.20 -14.39 -9.51
CA ALA A 43 -3.80 -14.33 -10.92
C ALA A 43 -4.97 -14.55 -11.89
N GLU A 44 -5.93 -15.41 -11.53
CA GLU A 44 -7.12 -15.70 -12.35
C GLU A 44 -8.12 -14.55 -12.39
N GLN A 45 -8.10 -13.63 -11.43
CA GLN A 45 -9.06 -12.52 -11.34
C GLN A 45 -8.88 -11.49 -12.47
N ARG A 46 -7.70 -11.31 -13.01
CA ARG A 46 -7.32 -10.49 -14.16
C ARG A 46 -7.64 -9.00 -14.07
N TYR A 47 -8.82 -8.63 -13.57
CA TYR A 47 -9.29 -7.24 -13.52
C TYR A 47 -9.91 -6.90 -12.17
N GLY A 48 -9.47 -5.78 -11.60
CA GLY A 48 -9.98 -5.18 -10.40
C GLY A 48 -10.17 -3.68 -10.51
N VAL A 49 -10.76 -3.10 -9.48
CA VAL A 49 -10.93 -1.65 -9.35
C VAL A 49 -10.20 -1.18 -8.09
N PHE A 50 -9.49 -0.07 -8.19
CA PHE A 50 -8.82 0.57 -7.07
C PHE A 50 -9.59 1.84 -6.68
N ILE A 51 -10.09 1.94 -5.45
CA ILE A 51 -10.78 3.13 -4.95
C ILE A 51 -9.86 3.87 -3.98
N VAL A 52 -9.33 5.00 -4.45
CA VAL A 52 -8.54 5.93 -3.65
C VAL A 52 -9.46 7.01 -3.11
N TRP A 53 -9.98 6.79 -1.90
CA TRP A 53 -10.95 7.67 -1.26
C TRP A 53 -10.71 7.69 0.26
N GLY A 54 -10.83 8.86 0.88
CA GLY A 54 -10.60 9.06 2.30
C GLY A 54 -10.92 10.49 2.72
N LEU A 55 -10.40 10.93 3.87
CA LEU A 55 -10.63 12.26 4.42
C LEU A 55 -10.23 13.38 3.44
N TYR A 56 -9.15 13.18 2.67
CA TYR A 56 -8.67 14.10 1.63
C TYR A 56 -9.71 14.39 0.52
N ALA A 57 -10.69 13.51 0.33
CA ALA A 57 -11.78 13.74 -0.64
C ALA A 57 -12.64 14.97 -0.27
N TYR A 58 -12.56 15.44 0.97
CA TYR A 58 -13.19 16.70 1.40
C TYR A 58 -12.77 17.89 0.54
N TYR A 59 -11.50 17.96 0.20
CA TYR A 59 -10.95 19.05 -0.61
C TYR A 59 -11.18 18.86 -2.12
N ALA A 60 -11.44 17.63 -2.57
CA ALA A 60 -11.52 17.29 -3.98
C ALA A 60 -10.31 17.79 -4.81
N GLN A 61 -9.10 17.62 -4.28
CA GLN A 61 -7.83 18.06 -4.88
C GLN A 61 -6.81 16.92 -5.01
N GLY A 62 -7.27 15.66 -4.97
CA GLY A 62 -6.42 14.47 -4.97
C GLY A 62 -6.00 14.02 -3.57
N GLU A 63 -5.43 12.83 -3.50
CA GLU A 63 -5.14 12.10 -2.27
C GLU A 63 -4.02 12.73 -1.41
N CYS A 64 -3.06 13.38 -2.06
CA CYS A 64 -1.92 14.01 -1.39
C CYS A 64 -2.10 15.52 -1.14
N TYR A 65 -3.32 16.05 -1.15
CA TYR A 65 -3.53 17.49 -1.08
C TYR A 65 -3.07 18.12 0.25
N MET A 66 -3.12 17.38 1.35
CA MET A 66 -2.54 17.84 2.61
C MET A 66 -1.07 18.29 2.39
N TRP A 67 -0.30 17.53 1.64
CA TRP A 67 1.10 17.81 1.34
C TRP A 67 1.29 18.84 0.22
N HIS A 68 0.64 18.66 -0.94
CA HIS A 68 0.75 19.58 -2.08
C HIS A 68 0.18 20.96 -1.80
N GLY A 69 -0.90 21.03 -1.04
CA GLY A 69 -1.52 22.27 -0.58
C GLY A 69 -0.79 22.93 0.60
N LYS A 70 0.25 22.27 1.15
CA LYS A 70 1.01 22.71 2.33
C LYS A 70 0.09 23.05 3.51
N ILE A 71 -0.96 22.25 3.69
CA ILE A 71 -1.95 22.46 4.73
C ILE A 71 -1.33 22.10 6.07
N ASP A 72 -1.49 23.00 7.04
CA ASP A 72 -1.09 22.74 8.42
C ASP A 72 -1.79 21.50 8.96
N ARG A 73 -1.06 20.64 9.71
CA ARG A 73 -1.58 19.37 10.21
C ARG A 73 -2.82 19.55 11.07
N ASP A 74 -2.76 20.46 12.03
CA ASP A 74 -3.86 20.70 12.97
C ASP A 74 -5.08 21.27 12.23
N ALA A 75 -4.86 22.05 11.16
CA ALA A 75 -5.93 22.53 10.29
C ALA A 75 -6.55 21.41 9.46
N TYR A 76 -5.75 20.49 8.96
CA TYR A 76 -6.24 19.34 8.21
C TYR A 76 -7.05 18.38 9.10
N GLU A 77 -6.54 18.07 10.28
CA GLU A 77 -7.19 17.17 11.23
C GLU A 77 -8.59 17.64 11.64
N ARG A 78 -8.83 18.95 11.70
CA ARG A 78 -10.17 19.51 11.99
C ARG A 78 -11.25 19.20 10.95
N ILE A 79 -10.88 18.70 9.76
CA ILE A 79 -11.87 18.24 8.76
C ILE A 79 -12.73 17.11 9.34
N VAL A 80 -12.20 16.32 10.26
CA VAL A 80 -12.92 15.24 10.93
C VAL A 80 -14.25 15.75 11.53
N ASP A 81 -14.28 16.97 12.07
CA ASP A 81 -15.47 17.55 12.70
C ASP A 81 -16.63 17.80 11.71
N GLY A 82 -16.30 17.91 10.41
CA GLY A 82 -17.28 18.17 9.34
C GLY A 82 -17.39 17.06 8.31
N PHE A 83 -16.62 15.98 8.45
CA PHE A 83 -16.61 14.91 7.44
C PHE A 83 -17.89 14.08 7.50
N TYR A 84 -18.78 14.34 6.53
CA TYR A 84 -20.07 13.67 6.43
C TYR A 84 -20.40 13.30 4.97
N PRO A 85 -19.85 12.20 4.43
CA PRO A 85 -20.08 11.76 3.05
C PRO A 85 -21.48 11.15 2.88
N SER A 86 -22.52 11.99 2.88
CA SER A 86 -23.95 11.61 2.89
C SER A 86 -24.35 10.70 1.72
N LYS A 87 -23.62 10.74 0.61
CA LYS A 87 -23.89 9.92 -0.58
C LYS A 87 -23.09 8.61 -0.63
N PHE A 88 -22.36 8.27 0.40
CA PHE A 88 -21.67 6.99 0.45
C PHE A 88 -22.67 5.84 0.49
N ASN A 89 -22.50 4.90 -0.43
CA ASN A 89 -23.32 3.70 -0.54
C ASN A 89 -22.46 2.53 -1.01
N ALA A 90 -22.03 1.70 -0.07
CA ALA A 90 -21.15 0.58 -0.34
C ALA A 90 -21.73 -0.42 -1.34
N ARG A 91 -23.04 -0.73 -1.23
CA ARG A 91 -23.72 -1.67 -2.15
C ARG A 91 -23.74 -1.15 -3.57
N GLU A 92 -23.98 0.14 -3.76
CA GLU A 92 -23.95 0.77 -5.08
C GLU A 92 -22.55 0.73 -5.68
N TRP A 93 -21.53 1.07 -4.89
CA TRP A 93 -20.14 1.04 -5.33
C TRP A 93 -19.73 -0.35 -5.79
N VAL A 94 -19.96 -1.36 -4.97
CA VAL A 94 -19.60 -2.75 -5.30
C VAL A 94 -20.39 -3.28 -6.49
N ARG A 95 -21.68 -2.91 -6.61
CA ARG A 95 -22.49 -3.27 -7.79
C ARG A 95 -21.93 -2.68 -9.09
N ILE A 96 -21.46 -1.42 -9.05
CA ILE A 96 -20.81 -0.80 -10.22
C ILE A 96 -19.51 -1.54 -10.56
N VAL A 97 -18.68 -1.84 -9.56
CA VAL A 97 -17.45 -2.63 -9.74
C VAL A 97 -17.77 -3.99 -10.37
N ARG A 98 -18.75 -4.72 -9.86
CA ARG A 98 -19.19 -6.00 -10.44
C ARG A 98 -19.66 -5.86 -11.89
N ARG A 99 -20.46 -4.82 -12.19
CA ARG A 99 -20.97 -4.56 -13.56
C ARG A 99 -19.85 -4.20 -14.54
N SER A 100 -18.73 -3.67 -14.10
CA SER A 100 -17.55 -3.45 -14.95
C SER A 100 -16.83 -4.73 -15.34
N GLY A 101 -17.20 -5.87 -14.75
CA GLY A 101 -16.53 -7.16 -14.95
C GLY A 101 -15.39 -7.43 -13.99
N ALA A 102 -15.08 -6.49 -13.10
CA ALA A 102 -14.03 -6.66 -12.09
C ALA A 102 -14.36 -7.79 -11.12
N LYS A 103 -13.32 -8.45 -10.61
CA LYS A 103 -13.40 -9.56 -9.67
C LYS A 103 -12.97 -9.20 -8.26
N TYR A 104 -12.27 -8.10 -8.11
CA TYR A 104 -11.84 -7.57 -6.82
C TYR A 104 -11.89 -6.05 -6.78
N ILE A 105 -11.88 -5.53 -5.57
CA ILE A 105 -11.78 -4.11 -5.29
C ILE A 105 -10.67 -3.89 -4.27
N THR A 106 -9.75 -2.96 -4.53
CA THR A 106 -8.79 -2.48 -3.55
C THR A 106 -9.23 -1.10 -3.06
N VAL A 107 -9.36 -0.93 -1.75
CA VAL A 107 -9.83 0.32 -1.14
C VAL A 107 -8.80 0.87 -0.18
N THR A 108 -8.55 2.18 -0.22
CA THR A 108 -7.70 2.81 0.79
C THR A 108 -8.38 2.73 2.16
N ALA A 109 -7.91 1.82 3.03
CA ALA A 109 -8.37 1.79 4.42
C ALA A 109 -7.77 2.96 5.20
N ARG A 110 -6.49 3.27 4.98
CA ARG A 110 -5.77 4.42 5.52
C ARG A 110 -4.73 4.91 4.51
N HIS A 111 -4.77 6.19 4.17
CA HIS A 111 -3.77 6.84 3.31
C HIS A 111 -2.71 7.58 4.14
N CYS A 112 -1.80 8.31 3.50
CA CYS A 112 -0.70 9.05 4.15
C CYS A 112 -1.15 10.10 5.17
N ASP A 113 -2.39 10.58 5.08
CA ASP A 113 -2.98 11.51 6.04
C ASP A 113 -3.28 10.87 7.41
N GLY A 114 -3.12 9.54 7.51
CA GLY A 114 -3.28 8.78 8.75
C GLY A 114 -4.73 8.49 9.15
N PHE A 115 -5.72 9.00 8.41
CA PHE A 115 -7.14 8.84 8.76
C PHE A 115 -7.64 7.42 8.42
N ALA A 116 -8.16 6.72 9.44
CA ALA A 116 -8.69 5.38 9.28
C ALA A 116 -10.18 5.40 8.89
N LEU A 117 -10.56 4.70 7.81
CA LEU A 117 -11.95 4.59 7.33
C LEU A 117 -12.78 3.54 8.08
N TRP A 118 -12.26 2.99 9.15
CA TRP A 118 -12.96 2.06 10.06
C TRP A 118 -12.82 2.56 11.51
N PRO A 119 -13.67 2.13 12.45
CA PRO A 119 -13.61 2.53 13.86
C PRO A 119 -12.43 1.86 14.58
N SER A 120 -11.21 2.25 14.21
CA SER A 120 -9.98 1.73 14.80
C SER A 120 -9.91 2.03 16.31
N LYS A 121 -9.50 1.03 17.08
CA LYS A 121 -9.23 1.18 18.52
C LYS A 121 -7.78 1.60 18.81
N ALA A 122 -6.91 1.54 17.79
CA ALA A 122 -5.51 1.87 17.94
C ALA A 122 -5.27 3.39 18.04
N ASP A 123 -6.18 4.21 17.47
CA ASP A 123 -6.11 5.67 17.50
C ASP A 123 -7.52 6.28 17.36
N GLY A 124 -7.72 7.47 17.92
CA GLY A 124 -8.96 8.24 17.80
C GLY A 124 -9.14 8.94 16.44
N TYR A 125 -8.12 9.02 15.60
CA TYR A 125 -8.17 9.68 14.29
C TYR A 125 -8.76 8.74 13.22
N ASN A 126 -10.06 8.54 13.29
CA ASN A 126 -10.79 7.59 12.45
C ASN A 126 -12.23 8.01 12.19
N ILE A 127 -12.94 7.25 11.37
CA ILE A 127 -14.31 7.54 10.92
C ILE A 127 -15.32 7.65 12.08
N ALA A 128 -15.11 6.98 13.21
CA ALA A 128 -16.00 7.06 14.36
C ALA A 128 -15.96 8.42 15.06
N ALA A 129 -14.87 9.19 14.90
CA ALA A 129 -14.75 10.54 15.41
C ALA A 129 -15.51 11.58 14.56
N THR A 130 -15.94 11.23 13.36
CA THR A 130 -16.67 12.12 12.45
C THR A 130 -18.18 12.14 12.77
N PRO A 131 -18.93 13.14 12.30
CA PRO A 131 -20.41 13.10 12.36
C PRO A 131 -21.01 11.92 11.58
N PHE A 132 -20.30 11.36 10.61
CA PHE A 132 -20.74 10.24 9.78
C PHE A 132 -20.81 8.91 10.55
N LYS A 133 -19.82 8.59 11.36
CA LYS A 133 -19.75 7.45 12.31
C LYS A 133 -20.03 6.05 11.72
N ARG A 134 -20.07 5.89 10.40
CA ARG A 134 -20.31 4.60 9.77
C ARG A 134 -18.98 3.91 9.47
N ASP A 135 -18.93 2.60 9.67
CA ASP A 135 -17.77 1.79 9.30
C ASP A 135 -17.75 1.54 7.78
N VAL A 136 -17.00 2.39 7.08
CA VAL A 136 -16.89 2.33 5.61
C VAL A 136 -16.30 1.01 5.14
N ILE A 137 -15.25 0.53 5.82
CA ILE A 137 -14.60 -0.73 5.44
C ILE A 137 -15.50 -1.92 5.71
N GLY A 138 -16.18 -1.94 6.86
CA GLY A 138 -17.14 -2.98 7.19
C GLY A 138 -18.31 -3.05 6.20
N GLU A 139 -18.90 -1.90 5.84
CA GLU A 139 -19.98 -1.87 4.86
C GLU A 139 -19.54 -2.32 3.46
N LEU A 140 -18.30 -1.98 3.05
CA LEU A 140 -17.73 -2.47 1.80
C LEU A 140 -17.44 -3.97 1.85
N ALA A 141 -16.95 -4.49 2.98
CA ALA A 141 -16.71 -5.93 3.15
C ALA A 141 -18.01 -6.74 3.00
N GLU A 142 -19.09 -6.30 3.66
CA GLU A 142 -20.41 -6.93 3.54
C GLU A 142 -20.97 -6.85 2.11
N ALA A 143 -20.82 -5.69 1.45
CA ALA A 143 -21.27 -5.53 0.07
C ALA A 143 -20.47 -6.41 -0.91
N CYS A 144 -19.15 -6.50 -0.72
CA CYS A 144 -18.28 -7.36 -1.52
C CYS A 144 -18.63 -8.83 -1.37
N LYS A 145 -18.84 -9.29 -0.13
CA LYS A 145 -19.30 -10.65 0.16
C LYS A 145 -20.61 -10.98 -0.53
N ALA A 146 -21.59 -10.06 -0.47
CA ALA A 146 -22.89 -10.25 -1.08
C ALA A 146 -22.84 -10.34 -2.61
N GLU A 147 -21.90 -9.66 -3.25
CA GLU A 147 -21.76 -9.60 -4.72
C GLU A 147 -20.68 -10.54 -5.27
N GLY A 148 -20.00 -11.33 -4.41
CA GLY A 148 -18.92 -12.23 -4.82
C GLY A 148 -17.68 -11.51 -5.36
N ILE A 149 -17.42 -10.29 -4.88
CA ILE A 149 -16.24 -9.47 -5.20
C ILE A 149 -15.24 -9.62 -4.05
N GLN A 150 -13.96 -9.83 -4.36
CA GLN A 150 -12.93 -9.86 -3.33
C GLN A 150 -12.58 -8.45 -2.86
N LEU A 151 -12.59 -8.22 -1.54
CA LEU A 151 -12.09 -7.00 -0.94
C LEU A 151 -10.58 -7.12 -0.69
N ASN A 152 -9.81 -6.12 -1.11
CA ASN A 152 -8.41 -5.91 -0.76
C ASN A 152 -8.28 -4.54 -0.10
N LEU A 153 -7.30 -4.38 0.80
CA LEU A 153 -7.16 -3.15 1.58
C LEU A 153 -5.78 -2.52 1.37
N TYR A 154 -5.78 -1.29 0.86
CA TYR A 154 -4.58 -0.46 0.82
C TYR A 154 -4.30 0.12 2.21
N TYR A 155 -3.05 0.10 2.60
CA TYR A 155 -2.56 0.66 3.85
C TYR A 155 -1.24 1.39 3.64
N SER A 156 -1.19 2.69 3.88
CA SER A 156 0.03 3.49 3.79
C SER A 156 0.99 3.17 4.93
N LEU A 157 2.25 2.89 4.63
CA LEU A 157 3.32 2.79 5.64
C LEU A 157 3.67 4.17 6.20
N MET A 158 3.52 5.23 5.41
CA MET A 158 3.70 6.62 5.82
C MET A 158 2.48 7.15 6.56
N ASP A 159 2.71 8.01 7.54
CA ASP A 159 1.65 8.63 8.34
C ASP A 159 2.00 10.07 8.70
N TRP A 160 1.24 11.03 8.18
CA TRP A 160 1.44 12.46 8.46
C TRP A 160 0.74 12.92 9.74
N HIS A 161 -0.21 12.14 10.25
CA HIS A 161 -0.91 12.43 11.51
C HIS A 161 -0.05 12.08 12.72
N ARG A 162 0.55 10.89 12.74
CA ARG A 162 1.25 10.33 13.89
C ARG A 162 2.52 11.11 14.24
N ARG A 163 2.65 11.53 15.50
CA ARG A 163 3.80 12.29 16.00
C ARG A 163 5.02 11.39 16.24
N ASP A 164 4.82 10.10 16.44
CA ASP A 164 5.86 9.09 16.62
C ASP A 164 6.34 8.45 15.29
N TYR A 165 5.70 8.81 14.15
CA TYR A 165 6.17 8.37 12.84
C TYR A 165 7.60 8.88 12.58
N PRO A 166 8.51 8.04 12.05
CA PRO A 166 9.87 8.46 11.70
C PRO A 166 9.87 9.61 10.69
N LEU A 167 10.76 10.58 10.87
CA LEU A 167 10.89 11.70 9.94
C LEU A 167 11.41 11.24 8.58
N GLY A 168 10.48 10.99 7.66
CA GLY A 168 10.78 10.64 6.28
C GLY A 168 11.06 11.85 5.38
N ARG A 169 11.17 11.60 4.08
CA ARG A 169 11.45 12.62 3.06
C ARG A 169 10.38 13.70 3.00
N THR A 170 9.12 13.30 3.08
CA THR A 170 7.99 14.24 3.02
C THR A 170 7.96 15.17 4.22
N CYS A 171 8.25 14.68 5.41
CA CYS A 171 8.35 15.50 6.62
C CYS A 171 9.53 16.48 6.58
N LYS A 172 10.67 16.08 5.96
CA LYS A 172 11.83 16.97 5.79
C LYS A 172 11.53 18.14 4.87
N TRP A 173 10.70 17.95 3.85
CA TRP A 173 10.33 19.00 2.88
C TRP A 173 9.28 19.96 3.44
N LEU A 174 8.42 19.49 4.32
CA LEU A 174 7.41 20.28 4.99
C LEU A 174 7.80 20.48 6.46
N LYS A 175 8.58 21.53 6.73
CA LYS A 175 8.99 21.89 8.11
C LYS A 175 7.82 21.98 9.08
N ALA A 176 6.62 22.32 8.58
CA ALA A 176 5.38 22.35 9.36
C ALA A 176 5.02 20.97 9.94
N TYR A 177 5.31 19.87 9.24
CA TYR A 177 5.07 18.51 9.74
C TYR A 177 6.14 18.01 10.71
N ALA A 178 7.33 18.63 10.69
CA ALA A 178 8.35 18.34 11.69
C ALA A 178 8.01 18.94 13.07
N LYS A 179 7.12 19.95 13.12
CA LYS A 179 6.70 20.57 14.36
C LYS A 179 5.95 19.57 15.25
N GLY A 180 6.44 19.42 16.47
CA GLY A 180 5.84 18.50 17.46
C GLY A 180 6.07 17.02 17.20
N GLN A 181 6.89 16.63 16.19
CA GLN A 181 7.29 15.25 16.01
C GLN A 181 8.20 14.78 17.15
N LYS A 182 7.93 13.56 17.59
CA LYS A 182 8.74 12.82 18.56
C LYS A 182 8.93 11.40 18.01
N PRO A 183 9.81 11.22 16.99
CA PRO A 183 9.94 9.96 16.30
C PRO A 183 10.28 8.82 17.27
N ASP A 184 9.41 7.82 17.28
CA ASP A 184 9.58 6.56 18.01
C ASP A 184 9.01 5.43 17.15
N TYR A 185 9.88 4.81 16.38
CA TYR A 185 9.43 3.76 15.47
C TYR A 185 8.84 2.55 16.20
N ALA A 186 9.33 2.21 17.36
CA ALA A 186 8.78 1.09 18.13
C ALA A 186 7.33 1.37 18.55
N SER A 187 7.02 2.62 18.93
CA SER A 187 5.64 3.06 19.22
C SER A 187 4.79 3.04 17.95
N TYR A 188 5.28 3.64 16.85
CA TYR A 188 4.58 3.67 15.58
C TYR A 188 4.30 2.26 15.04
N LYS A 189 5.28 1.35 15.10
CA LYS A 189 5.15 -0.02 14.65
C LYS A 189 4.06 -0.78 15.43
N ARG A 190 4.01 -0.64 16.76
CA ARG A 190 2.94 -1.24 17.56
C ARG A 190 1.55 -0.75 17.16
N TYR A 191 1.42 0.57 16.93
CA TYR A 191 0.19 1.17 16.41
C TYR A 191 -0.19 0.57 15.04
N MET A 192 0.74 0.53 14.09
CA MET A 192 0.55 0.00 12.76
C MET A 192 0.13 -1.48 12.79
N LEU A 193 0.83 -2.32 13.56
CA LEU A 193 0.48 -3.74 13.74
C LEU A 193 -0.90 -3.91 14.37
N GLY A 194 -1.28 -3.05 15.32
CA GLY A 194 -2.63 -3.03 15.90
C GLY A 194 -3.70 -2.76 14.84
N GLN A 195 -3.51 -1.74 14.01
CA GLN A 195 -4.44 -1.43 12.91
C GLN A 195 -4.50 -2.54 11.86
N ILE A 196 -3.36 -3.11 11.47
CA ILE A 196 -3.33 -4.25 10.52
C ILE A 196 -4.09 -5.44 11.11
N THR A 197 -3.89 -5.75 12.40
CA THR A 197 -4.64 -6.81 13.09
C THR A 197 -6.15 -6.58 13.02
N GLU A 198 -6.61 -5.36 13.30
CA GLU A 198 -8.03 -5.00 13.19
C GLU A 198 -8.57 -5.23 11.78
N LEU A 199 -7.82 -4.81 10.75
CA LEU A 199 -8.23 -4.99 9.36
C LEU A 199 -8.33 -6.47 8.96
N LEU A 200 -7.37 -7.28 9.39
CA LEU A 200 -7.34 -8.72 9.13
C LEU A 200 -8.48 -9.45 9.83
N ASP A 201 -8.65 -9.20 11.15
CA ASP A 201 -9.57 -9.96 11.98
C ASP A 201 -11.05 -9.55 11.78
N ASN A 202 -11.32 -8.28 11.42
CA ASN A 202 -12.68 -7.79 11.26
C ASN A 202 -13.20 -7.88 9.81
N TYR A 203 -12.34 -7.77 8.79
CA TYR A 203 -12.81 -7.62 7.40
C TYR A 203 -12.32 -8.71 6.44
N HIS A 204 -11.40 -9.56 6.85
CA HIS A 204 -10.90 -10.72 6.10
C HIS A 204 -10.54 -10.40 4.63
N PRO A 205 -9.66 -9.42 4.37
CA PRO A 205 -9.31 -9.04 3.01
C PRO A 205 -8.56 -10.14 2.28
N GLY A 206 -8.55 -10.12 0.95
CA GLY A 206 -7.74 -11.04 0.15
C GLY A 206 -6.26 -10.69 0.12
N ASN A 207 -5.94 -9.40 0.19
CA ASN A 207 -4.57 -8.92 0.41
C ASN A 207 -4.54 -7.61 1.19
N ILE A 208 -3.38 -7.32 1.79
CA ILE A 208 -2.99 -5.99 2.25
C ILE A 208 -2.02 -5.41 1.22
N TRP A 209 -2.37 -4.26 0.69
CA TRP A 209 -1.65 -3.51 -0.34
C TRP A 209 -0.90 -2.34 0.32
N PHE A 210 0.40 -2.49 0.58
CA PHE A 210 1.24 -1.46 1.17
C PHE A 210 1.76 -0.45 0.15
N ASP A 211 2.00 0.76 0.63
CA ASP A 211 2.59 1.84 -0.15
C ASP A 211 3.40 2.79 0.75
N CYS A 212 4.11 3.72 0.09
CA CYS A 212 4.85 4.80 0.72
C CYS A 212 6.09 4.36 1.53
N GLU A 213 6.60 3.14 1.31
CA GLU A 213 7.89 2.72 1.85
C GLU A 213 9.02 3.68 1.46
N TRP A 214 8.93 4.25 0.26
CA TRP A 214 9.89 5.18 -0.31
C TRP A 214 10.12 6.45 0.51
N ASP A 215 9.22 6.83 1.40
CA ASP A 215 9.37 8.00 2.28
C ASP A 215 10.59 7.87 3.21
N GLN A 216 10.95 6.65 3.58
CA GLN A 216 12.09 6.34 4.45
C GLN A 216 13.38 6.02 3.67
N TYR A 217 13.37 6.08 2.34
CA TYR A 217 14.59 5.87 1.57
C TYR A 217 15.51 7.09 1.65
N ASP A 218 16.57 6.98 2.37
CA ASP A 218 17.64 7.98 2.40
C ASP A 218 18.69 7.66 1.33
N ARG A 219 18.54 8.26 0.15
CA ARG A 219 19.50 8.10 -0.94
C ARG A 219 20.87 8.68 -0.61
N ASP A 220 20.90 9.70 0.25
CA ASP A 220 22.12 10.46 0.58
C ASP A 220 22.94 9.76 1.68
N ARG A 221 22.30 8.90 2.48
CA ARG A 221 22.94 8.18 3.56
C ARG A 221 23.19 6.70 3.30
N GLY A 222 22.76 6.19 2.14
CA GLY A 222 22.94 4.79 1.76
C GLY A 222 22.24 3.77 2.66
N GLY A 223 21.39 4.23 3.59
CA GLY A 223 20.68 3.41 4.54
C GLY A 223 19.29 3.04 4.08
N THR A 224 18.93 1.78 4.23
CA THR A 224 17.55 1.33 4.18
C THR A 224 16.97 1.39 5.58
N PHE A 225 15.82 2.04 5.74
CA PHE A 225 15.08 2.00 7.00
C PHE A 225 14.55 0.57 7.23
N ASP A 226 14.77 0.03 8.42
CA ASP A 226 14.25 -1.28 8.78
C ASP A 226 12.80 -1.15 9.27
N TRP A 227 11.85 -1.50 8.40
CA TRP A 227 10.44 -1.59 8.73
C TRP A 227 10.09 -2.83 9.57
N GLY A 228 10.99 -3.81 9.67
CA GLY A 228 10.71 -5.12 10.26
C GLY A 228 9.63 -5.86 9.49
N PHE A 229 9.73 -5.87 8.17
CA PHE A 229 8.75 -6.48 7.27
C PHE A 229 8.49 -7.95 7.56
N ASP A 230 9.48 -8.70 8.06
CA ASP A 230 9.26 -10.10 8.40
C ASP A 230 8.14 -10.27 9.43
N GLU A 231 8.13 -9.46 10.49
CA GLU A 231 7.08 -9.49 11.50
C GLU A 231 5.72 -9.05 10.95
N ILE A 232 5.71 -8.00 10.10
CA ILE A 232 4.49 -7.49 9.46
C ILE A 232 3.89 -8.54 8.54
N PHE A 233 4.72 -9.16 7.69
CA PHE A 233 4.26 -10.15 6.71
C PHE A 233 3.86 -11.47 7.39
N ASP A 234 4.58 -11.91 8.43
CA ASP A 234 4.21 -13.08 9.23
C ASP A 234 2.86 -12.88 9.93
N LEU A 235 2.57 -11.69 10.45
CA LEU A 235 1.27 -11.36 11.00
C LEU A 235 0.17 -11.52 9.93
N ILE A 236 0.38 -11.00 8.72
CA ILE A 236 -0.61 -11.07 7.63
C ILE A 236 -0.79 -12.51 7.16
N HIS A 237 0.31 -13.23 6.91
CA HIS A 237 0.30 -14.63 6.50
C HIS A 237 -0.35 -15.55 7.54
N SER A 238 -0.23 -15.24 8.84
CA SER A 238 -0.90 -16.00 9.90
C SER A 238 -2.44 -15.98 9.82
N ARG A 239 -3.02 -15.06 9.05
CA ARG A 239 -4.46 -14.97 8.71
C ARG A 239 -4.76 -15.42 7.28
N GLN A 240 -3.80 -16.05 6.61
CA GLN A 240 -3.90 -16.52 5.21
C GLN A 240 -4.30 -15.40 4.23
N VAL A 241 -3.74 -14.20 4.42
CA VAL A 241 -3.94 -13.02 3.58
C VAL A 241 -2.66 -12.75 2.80
N LEU A 242 -2.78 -12.39 1.51
CA LEU A 242 -1.64 -12.06 0.66
C LEU A 242 -1.06 -10.68 0.97
N VAL A 243 0.20 -10.49 0.64
CA VAL A 243 0.94 -9.23 0.78
C VAL A 243 1.30 -8.68 -0.59
N ALA A 244 0.97 -7.42 -0.82
CA ALA A 244 1.44 -6.61 -1.94
C ALA A 244 2.13 -5.35 -1.41
N ASN A 245 3.25 -4.93 -1.99
CA ASN A 245 3.97 -3.74 -1.54
C ASN A 245 4.47 -2.92 -2.73
N ASN A 246 3.95 -1.69 -2.87
CA ASN A 246 4.32 -0.76 -3.91
C ASN A 246 5.65 -0.04 -3.58
N ASN A 247 6.72 -0.79 -3.52
CA ASN A 247 8.04 -0.27 -3.16
C ASN A 247 8.88 0.17 -4.36
N HIS A 248 8.38 -0.01 -5.59
CA HIS A 248 9.09 0.28 -6.86
C HIS A 248 10.44 -0.44 -7.01
N ARG A 249 10.58 -1.60 -6.38
CA ARG A 249 11.78 -2.45 -6.37
C ARG A 249 11.40 -3.91 -6.59
N ALA A 250 12.41 -4.77 -6.70
CA ALA A 250 12.18 -6.20 -6.68
C ALA A 250 11.49 -6.62 -5.38
N PRO A 251 10.41 -7.42 -5.45
CA PRO A 251 9.69 -7.89 -4.29
C PRO A 251 10.57 -8.68 -3.32
N ARG A 252 10.28 -8.56 -2.03
CA ARG A 252 10.87 -9.40 -1.00
C ARG A 252 10.33 -10.83 -1.07
N PRO A 253 11.01 -11.82 -0.48
CA PRO A 253 10.56 -13.21 -0.53
C PRO A 253 9.11 -13.44 -0.09
N LYS A 254 8.65 -12.74 0.96
CA LYS A 254 7.29 -12.85 1.52
C LYS A 254 6.26 -11.89 0.88
N GLU A 255 6.63 -11.09 -0.09
CA GLU A 255 5.68 -10.29 -0.87
C GLU A 255 5.07 -11.19 -1.94
N ASP A 256 3.75 -11.33 -1.93
CA ASP A 256 3.04 -12.33 -2.73
C ASP A 256 2.66 -11.87 -4.12
N ILE A 257 2.53 -10.55 -4.29
CA ILE A 257 2.09 -9.92 -5.53
C ILE A 257 3.12 -8.87 -5.93
N GLN A 258 3.63 -8.99 -7.17
CA GLN A 258 4.52 -7.98 -7.74
C GLN A 258 3.70 -6.82 -8.32
N LEU A 259 4.02 -5.58 -7.94
CA LEU A 259 3.28 -4.39 -8.33
C LEU A 259 4.00 -3.57 -9.39
N PHE A 260 3.23 -3.02 -10.33
CA PHE A 260 3.68 -2.14 -11.39
C PHE A 260 2.77 -0.91 -11.46
N GLU A 261 3.16 0.17 -10.76
CA GLU A 261 2.40 1.41 -10.77
C GLU A 261 2.63 2.15 -12.09
N ARG A 262 1.55 2.36 -12.86
CA ARG A 262 1.54 3.03 -14.18
C ARG A 262 2.52 2.45 -15.20
N ASP A 263 3.10 1.30 -14.91
CA ASP A 263 4.05 0.58 -15.74
C ASP A 263 3.51 -0.80 -16.10
N LEU A 264 4.12 -1.44 -17.09
CA LEU A 264 3.86 -2.83 -17.43
C LEU A 264 5.09 -3.67 -17.11
N PRO A 265 4.92 -4.95 -16.78
CA PRO A 265 6.02 -5.86 -16.58
C PRO A 265 7.02 -5.83 -17.75
N GLY A 266 8.30 -5.61 -17.46
CA GLY A 266 9.37 -5.54 -18.45
C GLY A 266 9.37 -4.31 -19.36
N VAL A 267 8.46 -3.34 -19.12
CA VAL A 267 8.34 -2.09 -19.90
C VAL A 267 8.25 -0.93 -18.93
N GLY A 268 9.24 -0.79 -18.06
CA GLY A 268 9.27 0.27 -17.05
C GLY A 268 9.63 1.61 -17.66
N THR A 269 8.71 2.55 -17.58
CA THR A 269 8.91 3.91 -18.09
C THR A 269 8.96 4.95 -16.98
N MET A 270 8.32 4.70 -15.84
CA MET A 270 8.15 5.67 -14.77
C MET A 270 8.76 5.21 -13.45
N PHE A 271 8.19 4.21 -12.80
CA PHE A 271 8.57 3.78 -11.45
C PHE A 271 9.32 2.45 -11.42
N SER A 272 8.91 1.48 -12.23
CA SER A 272 9.41 0.10 -12.16
C SER A 272 10.69 -0.16 -12.97
N LYS A 273 11.20 0.81 -13.70
CA LYS A 273 12.52 0.86 -14.39
C LYS A 273 13.02 -0.51 -14.89
N ASN A 274 12.27 -1.16 -15.76
CA ASN A 274 12.62 -2.44 -16.38
C ASN A 274 12.68 -3.64 -15.41
N GLN A 275 11.96 -3.61 -14.30
CA GLN A 275 11.83 -4.81 -13.49
C GLN A 275 11.20 -5.95 -14.31
N PRO A 276 11.85 -7.11 -14.37
CA PRO A 276 11.28 -8.27 -15.05
C PRO A 276 10.02 -8.74 -14.30
N LEU A 277 9.10 -9.35 -15.04
CA LEU A 277 8.06 -10.16 -14.42
C LEU A 277 8.70 -11.36 -13.73
N LEU A 278 8.30 -11.63 -12.51
CA LEU A 278 8.73 -12.81 -11.77
C LEU A 278 7.76 -13.97 -12.06
N ASP A 279 8.31 -15.16 -12.26
CA ASP A 279 7.51 -16.36 -12.59
C ASP A 279 6.94 -17.05 -11.34
N ASP A 280 7.45 -16.70 -10.14
CA ASP A 280 7.11 -17.34 -8.87
C ASP A 280 5.89 -16.75 -8.17
N ARG A 281 5.33 -15.66 -8.71
CA ARG A 281 4.20 -14.93 -8.10
C ARG A 281 3.37 -14.16 -9.13
N PRO A 282 2.08 -13.91 -8.83
CA PRO A 282 1.25 -13.04 -9.66
C PRO A 282 1.73 -11.60 -9.65
N SER A 283 1.32 -10.85 -10.64
CA SER A 283 1.58 -9.41 -10.71
C SER A 283 0.28 -8.62 -10.91
N GLU A 284 0.33 -7.36 -10.49
CA GLU A 284 -0.73 -6.38 -10.71
C GLU A 284 -0.14 -5.09 -11.26
N GLN A 285 -0.70 -4.62 -12.35
CA GLN A 285 -0.49 -3.28 -12.86
C GLN A 285 -1.66 -2.41 -12.39
N CYS A 286 -1.38 -1.24 -11.83
CA CYS A 286 -2.41 -0.27 -11.48
C CYS A 286 -2.22 1.06 -12.20
N ASP A 287 -3.33 1.69 -12.62
CA ASP A 287 -3.31 2.98 -13.30
C ASP A 287 -4.61 3.75 -13.05
N VAL A 288 -4.58 5.06 -13.32
CA VAL A 288 -5.67 5.99 -13.04
C VAL A 288 -6.63 6.11 -14.21
N ILE A 289 -7.91 6.33 -13.90
CA ILE A 289 -8.94 6.72 -14.88
C ILE A 289 -8.98 8.24 -15.06
N GLN A 290 -8.90 9.01 -13.99
CA GLN A 290 -8.71 10.47 -14.06
C GLN A 290 -7.21 10.75 -14.21
N TYR A 291 -6.79 11.39 -15.31
CA TYR A 291 -5.37 11.62 -15.57
C TYR A 291 -4.68 12.35 -14.40
N ASP A 292 -3.45 11.96 -14.12
CA ASP A 292 -2.50 12.59 -13.20
C ASP A 292 -2.81 12.47 -11.70
N VAL A 293 -3.95 11.90 -11.29
CA VAL A 293 -4.34 11.78 -9.89
C VAL A 293 -4.94 10.41 -9.57
N TRP A 294 -4.71 9.92 -8.38
CA TRP A 294 -5.32 8.70 -7.85
C TRP A 294 -6.66 8.99 -7.17
N GLY A 295 -6.69 9.99 -6.29
CA GLY A 295 -7.91 10.52 -5.69
C GLY A 295 -8.58 11.56 -6.58
N TYR A 296 -9.90 11.75 -6.42
CA TYR A 296 -10.67 12.72 -7.22
C TYR A 296 -10.12 14.15 -7.08
N LYS A 297 -10.00 14.84 -8.26
CA LYS A 297 -9.63 16.24 -8.32
C LYS A 297 -10.65 17.03 -9.13
N ILE A 298 -11.30 18.00 -8.48
CA ILE A 298 -12.23 18.93 -9.14
C ILE A 298 -11.43 19.83 -10.10
N GLY A 299 -11.99 20.13 -11.25
CA GLY A 299 -11.31 20.94 -12.27
C GLY A 299 -10.34 20.15 -13.15
N GLN A 300 -9.97 18.91 -12.80
CA GLN A 300 -9.28 18.00 -13.72
C GLN A 300 -10.33 17.16 -14.47
N ASN A 301 -10.83 17.70 -15.58
CA ASN A 301 -11.90 17.08 -16.36
C ASN A 301 -11.39 16.09 -17.43
N ARG A 302 -10.13 15.67 -17.35
CA ARG A 302 -9.53 14.72 -18.28
C ARG A 302 -9.61 13.33 -17.71
N PHE A 303 -10.48 12.53 -18.31
CA PHE A 303 -10.61 11.10 -18.02
C PHE A 303 -10.15 10.28 -19.23
N ARG A 304 -9.61 9.10 -18.97
CA ARG A 304 -9.31 8.15 -20.03
C ARG A 304 -10.60 7.73 -20.72
N PRO A 305 -10.63 7.75 -22.06
CA PRO A 305 -11.78 7.21 -22.78
C PRO A 305 -11.89 5.69 -22.57
N PRO A 306 -13.07 5.10 -22.74
CA PRO A 306 -13.27 3.66 -22.51
C PRO A 306 -12.30 2.77 -23.27
N GLU A 307 -11.94 3.14 -24.50
CA GLU A 307 -11.02 2.39 -25.37
C GLU A 307 -9.61 2.31 -24.75
N GLU A 308 -9.16 3.40 -24.13
CA GLU A 308 -7.85 3.44 -23.46
C GLU A 308 -7.89 2.58 -22.18
N CYS A 309 -8.98 2.62 -21.41
CA CYS A 309 -9.14 1.77 -20.23
C CYS A 309 -9.12 0.29 -20.62
N ILE A 310 -9.84 -0.10 -21.68
CA ILE A 310 -9.85 -1.47 -22.21
C ILE A 310 -8.45 -1.87 -22.69
N ALA A 311 -7.74 -0.97 -23.37
CA ALA A 311 -6.39 -1.23 -23.85
C ALA A 311 -5.40 -1.44 -22.69
N LEU A 312 -5.56 -0.76 -21.55
CA LEU A 312 -4.75 -0.99 -20.35
C LEU A 312 -4.98 -2.40 -19.80
N ILE A 313 -6.23 -2.82 -19.66
CA ILE A 313 -6.58 -4.18 -19.22
C ILE A 313 -5.98 -5.23 -20.18
N ALA A 314 -6.16 -5.06 -21.49
CA ALA A 314 -5.64 -5.99 -22.49
C ALA A 314 -4.10 -6.08 -22.48
N ARG A 315 -3.42 -4.94 -22.34
CA ARG A 315 -1.95 -4.88 -22.24
C ARG A 315 -1.43 -5.57 -20.99
N ALA A 316 -2.05 -5.33 -19.82
CA ALA A 316 -1.68 -6.02 -18.59
C ALA A 316 -1.87 -7.53 -18.74
N ALA A 317 -3.03 -7.97 -19.23
CA ALA A 317 -3.33 -9.38 -19.48
C ALA A 317 -2.35 -10.04 -20.46
N SER A 318 -1.93 -9.34 -21.53
CA SER A 318 -0.94 -9.84 -22.50
C SER A 318 0.45 -10.08 -21.88
N LYS A 319 0.71 -9.45 -20.73
CA LYS A 319 1.94 -9.64 -19.93
C LYS A 319 1.74 -10.59 -18.75
N GLY A 320 0.59 -11.28 -18.66
CA GLY A 320 0.27 -12.18 -17.54
C GLY A 320 -0.06 -11.46 -16.24
N SER A 321 -0.28 -10.15 -16.28
CA SER A 321 -0.54 -9.30 -15.11
C SER A 321 -2.03 -9.01 -14.96
N ASN A 322 -2.48 -8.85 -13.71
CA ASN A 322 -3.77 -8.25 -13.43
C ASN A 322 -3.73 -6.74 -13.70
N HIS A 323 -4.89 -6.14 -13.90
CA HIS A 323 -5.04 -4.68 -13.99
C HIS A 323 -6.02 -4.17 -12.95
N ALA A 324 -5.59 -3.19 -12.14
CA ALA A 324 -6.43 -2.46 -11.21
C ALA A 324 -6.65 -1.02 -11.71
N ALA A 325 -7.85 -0.75 -12.22
CA ALA A 325 -8.24 0.59 -12.68
C ALA A 325 -8.61 1.48 -11.50
N SER A 326 -7.89 2.58 -11.28
CA SER A 326 -8.21 3.50 -10.19
C SER A 326 -9.29 4.49 -10.58
N GLY A 327 -10.37 4.51 -9.80
CA GLY A 327 -11.43 5.51 -9.85
C GLY A 327 -11.79 5.97 -8.45
N SER A 328 -12.07 7.27 -8.28
CA SER A 328 -12.52 7.84 -7.01
C SER A 328 -13.73 8.74 -7.19
N ARG A 329 -14.55 8.84 -6.14
CA ARG A 329 -15.69 9.77 -6.08
C ARG A 329 -15.40 10.96 -5.20
N CYS A 330 -15.95 12.11 -5.56
CA CYS A 330 -16.03 13.25 -4.66
C CYS A 330 -17.03 12.97 -3.53
N ALA A 331 -16.71 13.37 -2.31
CA ALA A 331 -17.59 13.20 -1.15
C ALA A 331 -18.96 13.91 -1.28
N GLY A 332 -19.09 14.83 -2.24
CA GLY A 332 -20.29 15.66 -2.42
C GLY A 332 -21.18 15.35 -3.62
N ASN A 333 -20.68 14.76 -4.70
CA ASN A 333 -21.43 14.61 -5.95
C ASN A 333 -21.45 13.16 -6.40
N GLY A 334 -22.63 12.57 -6.37
CA GLY A 334 -22.92 11.14 -6.51
C GLY A 334 -22.76 10.53 -7.92
N GLU A 335 -21.95 11.07 -8.81
CA GLU A 335 -21.78 10.51 -10.14
C GLU A 335 -20.37 9.96 -10.36
N TRP A 336 -20.28 8.71 -10.78
CA TRP A 336 -19.09 8.15 -11.38
C TRP A 336 -18.88 8.86 -12.71
N GLY A 337 -17.66 9.35 -12.98
CA GLY A 337 -17.32 9.93 -14.26
C GLY A 337 -17.31 8.89 -15.39
N ALA A 338 -18.48 8.33 -15.69
CA ALA A 338 -18.77 7.74 -16.98
C ALA A 338 -19.28 8.91 -17.82
N GLY A 339 -18.46 9.40 -18.75
CA GLY A 339 -18.81 10.48 -19.64
C GLY A 339 -20.08 10.17 -20.41
N ASN A 340 -21.19 10.72 -19.96
CA ASN A 340 -22.31 10.96 -20.85
C ASN A 340 -21.99 12.26 -21.60
N GLY A 341 -21.61 12.14 -22.86
CA GLY A 341 -21.60 13.22 -23.81
C GLY A 341 -23.04 13.78 -23.96
N GLY A 342 -23.39 14.71 -23.09
CA GLY A 342 -24.62 15.46 -23.10
C GLY A 342 -24.29 16.92 -22.85
N SER A 343 -24.39 17.74 -23.90
CA SER A 343 -24.36 19.19 -23.86
C SER A 343 -25.50 19.71 -22.98
N GLY A 344 -25.22 20.00 -21.71
CA GLY A 344 -26.14 20.68 -20.80
C GLY A 344 -25.45 21.89 -20.20
N ARG A 345 -25.82 23.09 -20.64
CA ARG A 345 -25.43 24.37 -20.02
C ARG A 345 -25.97 24.37 -18.59
N LEU A 346 -25.10 24.65 -17.63
CA LEU A 346 -25.50 25.00 -16.26
C LEU A 346 -25.93 26.49 -16.25
N PRO A 347 -26.92 26.85 -15.40
CA PRO A 347 -27.20 28.24 -15.10
C PRO A 347 -26.15 28.85 -14.17
#